data_3d2aa20ef91170c1af2b62a2af1cb63d
#
_entry.id   3d2aa20ef91170c1af2b62a2af1cb63d
#
_cell.length_a   1.000
_cell.length_b   1.000
_cell.length_c   1.000
_cell.angle_alpha   90.00
_cell.angle_beta   90.00
_cell.angle_gamma   90.00
#
_symmetry.space_group_name_H-M   'P 1'
#
loop_
_entity.id
_entity.type
_entity.pdbx_description
1 polymer ?
#
loop_
_entity_poly.entity_id
_entity_poly.type
_entity_poly.pdbx_seq_one_letter_code
_entity_poly.pdbx_strand_id
1 'polypeptide(L)'
;SVVGADFEQQHLDLLAGKGVDLEGVQIIPDGKTFFWKGKYHTDMNTRDTLDTQLNVLESFNPIVPEGFKDCKYLMLGNLMPSIQQKVLDQLPTRPKLVVLDTMNFWMDHFWDDLMIALKGVDVLTINDEEARQLSEEYSLVKAAQKIMTMGPKYLIIKKGEHGALLFHEDKVFSAPALPLAEVFDPTGAGDTFAGGFIGFLAKTDDISFENMKRAVIWGSAMASF
;
A
#
# COMPACT_ATOMS: atom_id res chain seq x y z
N SER A 1 8.55 -9.13 -5.78
CA SER A 1 7.24 -9.70 -6.11
C SER A 1 7.37 -11.11 -6.65
N VAL A 2 6.24 -11.83 -6.81
CA VAL A 2 6.19 -13.17 -7.38
C VAL A 2 5.03 -13.30 -8.37
N VAL A 3 5.29 -13.98 -9.49
CA VAL A 3 4.29 -14.31 -10.51
C VAL A 3 4.44 -15.77 -10.96
N GLY A 4 3.39 -16.35 -11.50
CA GLY A 4 3.42 -17.67 -12.11
C GLY A 4 3.81 -17.61 -13.59
N ALA A 5 3.86 -18.80 -14.23
CA ALA A 5 4.12 -18.93 -15.68
C ALA A 5 3.00 -18.36 -16.56
N ASP A 6 1.83 -18.15 -15.99
CA ASP A 6 0.65 -17.57 -16.66
C ASP A 6 0.67 -16.04 -16.72
N PHE A 7 1.67 -15.39 -16.10
CA PHE A 7 1.84 -13.93 -16.18
C PHE A 7 2.46 -13.56 -17.53
N GLU A 8 1.71 -12.82 -18.32
CA GLU A 8 2.12 -12.52 -19.69
C GLU A 8 3.34 -11.61 -19.76
N GLN A 9 4.31 -11.95 -20.63
CA GLN A 9 5.56 -11.21 -20.80
C GLN A 9 5.33 -9.73 -21.14
N GLN A 10 4.26 -9.39 -21.87
CA GLN A 10 3.93 -8.01 -22.22
C GLN A 10 3.79 -7.08 -20.99
N HIS A 11 3.34 -7.60 -19.85
CA HIS A 11 3.23 -6.81 -18.61
C HIS A 11 4.61 -6.52 -18.01
N LEU A 12 5.52 -7.50 -18.04
CA LEU A 12 6.90 -7.29 -17.62
C LEU A 12 7.62 -6.28 -18.54
N ASP A 13 7.41 -6.41 -19.84
CA ASP A 13 8.00 -5.50 -20.84
C ASP A 13 7.47 -4.06 -20.66
N LEU A 14 6.18 -3.92 -20.34
CA LEU A 14 5.59 -2.61 -20.04
C LEU A 14 6.27 -1.95 -18.82
N LEU A 15 6.44 -2.71 -17.73
CA LEU A 15 7.10 -2.22 -16.52
C LEU A 15 8.55 -1.85 -16.78
N ALA A 16 9.30 -2.72 -17.47
CA ALA A 16 10.69 -2.46 -17.86
C ALA A 16 10.79 -1.22 -18.77
N GLY A 17 9.86 -1.07 -19.72
CA GLY A 17 9.79 0.11 -20.59
C GLY A 17 9.48 1.41 -19.86
N LYS A 18 8.92 1.34 -18.65
CA LYS A 18 8.73 2.49 -17.74
C LYS A 18 9.93 2.71 -16.79
N GLY A 19 11.00 1.94 -16.94
CA GLY A 19 12.20 2.04 -16.11
C GLY A 19 12.09 1.34 -14.75
N VAL A 20 11.11 0.45 -14.57
CA VAL A 20 10.99 -0.38 -13.36
C VAL A 20 12.03 -1.50 -13.47
N ASP A 21 12.86 -1.62 -12.44
CA ASP A 21 13.81 -2.72 -12.33
C ASP A 21 13.07 -3.99 -11.85
N LEU A 22 13.19 -5.05 -12.62
CA LEU A 22 12.48 -6.31 -12.40
C LEU A 22 13.32 -7.39 -11.71
N GLU A 23 14.56 -7.10 -11.28
CA GLU A 23 15.43 -8.07 -10.61
C GLU A 23 14.75 -8.73 -9.40
N GLY A 24 13.89 -7.99 -8.70
CA GLY A 24 13.12 -8.48 -7.54
C GLY A 24 11.83 -9.25 -7.90
N VAL A 25 11.54 -9.53 -9.17
CA VAL A 25 10.39 -10.31 -9.61
C VAL A 25 10.76 -11.77 -9.77
N GLN A 26 10.21 -12.64 -8.91
CA GLN A 26 10.37 -14.09 -9.01
C GLN A 26 9.32 -14.66 -9.95
N ILE A 27 9.73 -15.48 -10.91
CA ILE A 27 8.83 -16.20 -11.83
C ILE A 27 8.86 -17.68 -11.47
N ILE A 28 7.71 -18.26 -11.09
CA ILE A 28 7.58 -19.67 -10.73
C ILE A 28 7.07 -20.44 -11.96
N PRO A 29 7.91 -21.28 -12.60
CA PRO A 29 7.58 -21.89 -13.89
C PRO A 29 6.33 -22.77 -13.93
N ASP A 30 6.05 -23.47 -12.81
CA ASP A 30 4.91 -24.40 -12.71
C ASP A 30 3.78 -23.83 -11.85
N GLY A 31 3.82 -22.52 -11.53
CA GLY A 31 2.85 -21.85 -10.68
C GLY A 31 1.87 -20.99 -11.46
N LYS A 32 0.76 -20.66 -10.81
CA LYS A 32 -0.18 -19.62 -11.26
C LYS A 32 0.00 -18.34 -10.49
N THR A 33 -0.15 -17.23 -11.15
CA THR A 33 -0.12 -15.90 -10.53
C THR A 33 -1.28 -15.73 -9.55
N PHE A 34 -1.09 -14.93 -8.51
CA PHE A 34 -2.17 -14.49 -7.61
C PHE A 34 -3.35 -13.97 -8.43
N PHE A 35 -4.54 -14.39 -8.04
CA PHE A 35 -5.78 -13.95 -8.68
C PHE A 35 -6.77 -13.45 -7.64
N TRP A 36 -7.34 -12.28 -7.91
CA TRP A 36 -8.45 -11.74 -7.14
C TRP A 36 -9.56 -11.28 -8.09
N LYS A 37 -10.80 -11.56 -7.71
CA LYS A 37 -11.99 -11.12 -8.43
C LYS A 37 -12.96 -10.47 -7.47
N GLY A 38 -13.36 -9.25 -7.78
CA GLY A 38 -14.34 -8.49 -7.03
C GLY A 38 -15.48 -7.97 -7.88
N LYS A 39 -16.52 -7.53 -7.21
CA LYS A 39 -17.63 -6.78 -7.81
C LYS A 39 -17.82 -5.48 -7.04
N TYR A 40 -17.65 -4.36 -7.73
CA TYR A 40 -17.93 -3.05 -7.16
C TYR A 40 -19.41 -2.75 -7.19
N HIS A 41 -19.89 -2.06 -6.16
CA HIS A 41 -21.24 -1.52 -6.08
C HIS A 41 -21.33 -0.21 -6.88
N THR A 42 -22.54 0.36 -6.97
CA THR A 42 -22.80 1.59 -7.75
C THR A 42 -22.09 2.83 -7.20
N ASP A 43 -21.68 2.79 -5.93
CA ASP A 43 -20.90 3.85 -5.27
C ASP A 43 -19.39 3.79 -5.62
N MET A 44 -18.96 2.73 -6.34
CA MET A 44 -17.56 2.48 -6.73
C MET A 44 -16.54 2.47 -5.57
N ASN A 45 -16.99 2.52 -4.33
CA ASN A 45 -16.19 2.45 -3.11
C ASN A 45 -16.37 1.09 -2.40
N THR A 46 -17.62 0.60 -2.34
CA THR A 46 -17.96 -0.69 -1.72
C THR A 46 -17.76 -1.82 -2.73
N ARG A 47 -17.14 -2.93 -2.27
CA ARG A 47 -16.91 -4.10 -3.12
C ARG A 47 -17.17 -5.40 -2.39
N ASP A 48 -17.64 -6.40 -3.12
CA ASP A 48 -17.71 -7.79 -2.69
C ASP A 48 -16.54 -8.56 -3.29
N THR A 49 -15.80 -9.30 -2.49
CA THR A 49 -14.81 -10.26 -2.98
C THR A 49 -15.54 -11.53 -3.43
N LEU A 50 -15.39 -11.89 -4.69
CA LEU A 50 -16.04 -13.08 -5.29
C LEU A 50 -15.12 -14.29 -5.29
N ASP A 51 -13.81 -14.09 -5.49
CA ASP A 51 -12.81 -15.16 -5.54
C ASP A 51 -11.44 -14.62 -5.18
N THR A 52 -10.66 -15.41 -4.45
CA THR A 52 -9.27 -15.11 -4.11
C THR A 52 -8.46 -16.40 -4.18
N GLN A 53 -7.47 -16.43 -5.08
CA GLN A 53 -6.56 -17.56 -5.25
C GLN A 53 -5.14 -17.08 -4.97
N LEU A 54 -4.57 -17.50 -3.84
CA LEU A 54 -3.21 -17.09 -3.44
C LEU A 54 -2.16 -17.62 -4.40
N ASN A 55 -2.33 -18.86 -4.90
CA ASN A 55 -1.42 -19.46 -5.87
C ASN A 55 0.06 -19.35 -5.43
N VAL A 56 0.94 -18.85 -6.30
CA VAL A 56 2.38 -18.69 -5.96
C VAL A 56 2.65 -17.75 -4.79
N LEU A 57 1.69 -16.90 -4.43
CA LEU A 57 1.83 -15.99 -3.29
C LEU A 57 1.78 -16.75 -1.95
N GLU A 58 1.09 -17.89 -1.86
CA GLU A 58 0.96 -18.68 -0.63
C GLU A 58 2.31 -19.16 -0.08
N SER A 59 3.22 -19.54 -0.99
CA SER A 59 4.56 -20.02 -0.64
C SER A 59 5.67 -18.99 -0.91
N PHE A 60 5.30 -17.75 -1.22
CA PHE A 60 6.26 -16.71 -1.59
C PHE A 60 7.21 -16.39 -0.42
N ASN A 61 8.49 -16.48 -0.72
CA ASN A 61 9.55 -16.02 0.17
C ASN A 61 10.33 -14.92 -0.54
N PRO A 62 10.19 -13.65 -0.11
CA PRO A 62 10.83 -12.53 -0.80
C PRO A 62 12.36 -12.62 -0.66
N ILE A 63 13.05 -12.33 -1.76
CA ILE A 63 14.49 -12.11 -1.78
C ILE A 63 14.69 -10.68 -2.25
N VAL A 64 15.29 -9.85 -1.40
CA VAL A 64 15.62 -8.47 -1.75
C VAL A 64 16.93 -8.47 -2.52
N PRO A 65 16.95 -8.07 -3.80
CA PRO A 65 18.16 -7.96 -4.58
C PRO A 65 19.19 -7.04 -3.92
N GLU A 66 20.47 -7.33 -4.12
CA GLU A 66 21.56 -6.57 -3.49
C GLU A 66 21.48 -5.08 -3.81
N GLY A 67 21.16 -4.74 -5.08
CA GLY A 67 21.02 -3.36 -5.52
C GLY A 67 19.87 -2.58 -4.86
N PHE A 68 18.95 -3.25 -4.16
CA PHE A 68 17.81 -2.60 -3.49
C PHE A 68 17.98 -2.49 -1.97
N LYS A 69 19.00 -3.12 -1.40
CA LYS A 69 19.20 -3.15 0.06
C LYS A 69 19.51 -1.80 0.68
N ASP A 70 20.05 -0.85 -0.09
CA ASP A 70 20.35 0.50 0.35
C ASP A 70 19.24 1.52 -0.01
N CYS A 71 18.01 1.05 -0.25
CA CYS A 71 16.90 1.92 -0.63
C CYS A 71 16.58 2.92 0.49
N LYS A 72 16.43 4.20 0.12
CA LYS A 72 16.04 5.27 1.07
C LYS A 72 14.55 5.28 1.35
N TYR A 73 13.73 4.84 0.40
CA TYR A 73 12.28 4.85 0.45
C TYR A 73 11.77 3.45 0.12
N LEU A 74 11.00 2.88 1.02
CA LEU A 74 10.45 1.54 0.87
C LEU A 74 8.92 1.58 0.94
N MET A 75 8.28 1.01 -0.08
CA MET A 75 6.85 0.72 -0.07
C MET A 75 6.62 -0.77 0.13
N LEU A 76 5.96 -1.13 1.20
CA LEU A 76 5.45 -2.46 1.47
C LEU A 76 3.99 -2.50 1.00
N GLY A 77 3.78 -2.93 -0.23
CA GLY A 77 2.46 -3.05 -0.83
C GLY A 77 1.59 -4.08 -0.11
N ASN A 78 0.32 -4.12 -0.47
CA ASN A 78 -0.67 -4.99 0.16
C ASN A 78 -0.36 -6.48 -0.08
N LEU A 79 0.42 -7.06 0.82
CA LEU A 79 0.78 -8.47 0.88
C LEU A 79 0.62 -8.98 2.32
N MET A 80 0.76 -10.30 2.51
CA MET A 80 0.77 -10.93 3.84
C MET A 80 1.79 -10.22 4.75
N PRO A 81 1.40 -9.80 5.97
CA PRO A 81 2.28 -9.03 6.87
C PRO A 81 3.61 -9.68 7.20
N SER A 82 3.64 -11.01 7.31
CA SER A 82 4.90 -11.76 7.51
C SER A 82 5.85 -11.63 6.31
N ILE A 83 5.34 -11.49 5.08
CA ILE A 83 6.16 -11.24 3.88
C ILE A 83 6.71 -9.81 3.93
N GLN A 84 5.89 -8.83 4.30
CA GLN A 84 6.32 -7.44 4.47
C GLN A 84 7.43 -7.33 5.52
N GLN A 85 7.30 -8.02 6.66
CA GLN A 85 8.33 -8.08 7.69
C GLN A 85 9.63 -8.72 7.18
N LYS A 86 9.54 -9.85 6.45
CA LYS A 86 10.71 -10.49 5.85
C LYS A 86 11.50 -9.59 4.90
N VAL A 87 10.84 -8.65 4.22
CA VAL A 87 11.54 -7.65 3.39
C VAL A 87 12.34 -6.70 4.28
N LEU A 88 11.73 -6.18 5.36
CA LEU A 88 12.43 -5.31 6.32
C LEU A 88 13.64 -5.99 6.95
N ASP A 89 13.50 -7.26 7.34
CA ASP A 89 14.55 -8.03 8.02
C ASP A 89 15.80 -8.28 7.12
N GLN A 90 15.66 -8.17 5.81
CA GLN A 90 16.76 -8.33 4.86
C GLN A 90 17.54 -7.04 4.59
N LEU A 91 17.06 -5.89 5.07
CA LEU A 91 17.73 -4.61 4.85
C LEU A 91 18.80 -4.37 5.92
N PRO A 92 20.08 -4.19 5.54
CA PRO A 92 21.16 -3.96 6.49
C PRO A 92 21.04 -2.61 7.17
N THR A 93 20.37 -1.64 6.51
CA THR A 93 20.15 -0.30 7.00
C THR A 93 18.67 0.04 6.88
N ARG A 94 18.08 0.63 7.93
CA ARG A 94 16.69 1.07 7.87
C ARG A 94 16.53 2.18 6.81
N PRO A 95 15.55 2.07 5.91
CA PRO A 95 15.20 3.15 4.99
C PRO A 95 14.86 4.45 5.72
N LYS A 96 15.07 5.59 5.06
CA LYS A 96 14.65 6.92 5.55
C LYS A 96 13.14 6.99 5.80
N LEU A 97 12.37 6.31 4.96
CA LEU A 97 10.92 6.19 5.10
C LEU A 97 10.44 4.81 4.67
N VAL A 98 9.62 4.20 5.52
CA VAL A 98 8.92 2.93 5.23
C VAL A 98 7.42 3.20 5.24
N VAL A 99 6.77 2.94 4.12
CA VAL A 99 5.31 3.03 3.95
C VAL A 99 4.73 1.63 3.84
N LEU A 100 3.62 1.37 4.51
CA LEU A 100 2.92 0.09 4.46
C LEU A 100 1.48 0.30 4.01
N ASP A 101 1.00 -0.56 3.14
CA ASP A 101 -0.41 -0.74 2.82
C ASP A 101 -0.89 -2.11 3.30
N THR A 102 -2.17 -2.22 3.66
CA THR A 102 -2.78 -3.45 4.17
C THR A 102 -4.24 -3.53 3.75
N MET A 103 -4.93 -4.60 4.13
CA MET A 103 -6.36 -4.77 3.86
C MET A 103 -7.07 -5.56 4.96
N ASN A 104 -8.40 -5.53 4.93
CA ASN A 104 -9.28 -6.23 5.87
C ASN A 104 -8.91 -7.70 6.08
N PHE A 105 -8.60 -8.43 5.00
CA PHE A 105 -8.25 -9.84 5.07
C PHE A 105 -7.08 -10.14 6.01
N TRP A 106 -6.06 -9.28 6.02
CA TRP A 106 -4.91 -9.46 6.92
C TRP A 106 -5.26 -9.13 8.37
N MET A 107 -6.16 -8.17 8.59
CA MET A 107 -6.68 -7.84 9.92
C MET A 107 -7.47 -8.99 10.52
N ASP A 108 -8.26 -9.70 9.69
CA ASP A 108 -9.09 -10.82 10.13
C ASP A 108 -8.31 -12.10 10.41
N HIS A 109 -7.23 -12.36 9.64
CA HIS A 109 -6.60 -13.67 9.61
C HIS A 109 -5.14 -13.67 10.08
N PHE A 110 -4.46 -12.51 10.11
CA PHE A 110 -3.03 -12.37 10.40
C PHE A 110 -2.73 -11.17 11.31
N TRP A 111 -3.58 -10.99 12.33
CA TRP A 111 -3.52 -9.84 13.23
C TRP A 111 -2.17 -9.68 13.92
N ASP A 112 -1.62 -10.74 14.49
CA ASP A 112 -0.35 -10.68 15.23
C ASP A 112 0.82 -10.29 14.32
N ASP A 113 0.87 -10.86 13.11
CA ASP A 113 1.88 -10.50 12.12
C ASP A 113 1.74 -9.05 11.66
N LEU A 114 0.49 -8.57 11.49
CA LEU A 114 0.23 -7.17 11.16
C LEU A 114 0.71 -6.24 12.27
N MET A 115 0.45 -6.57 13.53
CA MET A 115 0.93 -5.78 14.68
C MET A 115 2.46 -5.74 14.78
N ILE A 116 3.15 -6.80 14.34
CA ILE A 116 4.61 -6.80 14.23
C ILE A 116 5.06 -5.87 13.10
N ALA A 117 4.48 -5.99 11.91
CA ALA A 117 4.83 -5.18 10.76
C ALA A 117 4.60 -3.67 11.00
N LEU A 118 3.49 -3.30 11.66
CA LEU A 118 3.17 -1.91 11.98
C LEU A 118 4.22 -1.21 12.86
N LYS A 119 4.91 -1.94 13.73
CA LYS A 119 6.01 -1.40 14.54
C LYS A 119 7.25 -1.06 13.72
N GLY A 120 7.39 -1.68 12.55
CA GLY A 120 8.51 -1.50 11.63
C GLY A 120 8.37 -0.33 10.66
N VAL A 121 7.20 0.34 10.57
CA VAL A 121 6.91 1.31 9.52
C VAL A 121 6.75 2.73 10.05
N ASP A 122 6.92 3.71 9.16
CA ASP A 122 6.74 5.12 9.49
C ASP A 122 5.36 5.64 9.07
N VAL A 123 4.83 5.15 7.95
CA VAL A 123 3.54 5.56 7.38
C VAL A 123 2.68 4.34 7.15
N LEU A 124 1.44 4.37 7.61
CA LEU A 124 0.40 3.43 7.22
C LEU A 124 -0.58 4.13 6.27
N THR A 125 -0.91 3.48 5.14
CA THR A 125 -1.95 3.94 4.23
C THR A 125 -3.09 2.92 4.20
N ILE A 126 -4.30 3.35 4.56
CA ILE A 126 -5.50 2.50 4.62
C ILE A 126 -6.71 3.29 4.15
N ASN A 127 -7.81 2.60 3.85
CA ASN A 127 -9.08 3.25 3.63
C ASN A 127 -9.83 3.48 4.96
N ASP A 128 -10.97 4.14 4.91
CA ASP A 128 -11.73 4.50 6.11
C ASP A 128 -12.44 3.30 6.75
N GLU A 129 -12.83 2.27 5.99
CA GLU A 129 -13.36 1.02 6.54
C GLU A 129 -12.27 0.25 7.29
N GLU A 130 -11.11 0.11 6.68
CA GLU A 130 -9.92 -0.51 7.28
C GLU A 130 -9.49 0.24 8.55
N ALA A 131 -9.55 1.57 8.54
CA ALA A 131 -9.23 2.37 9.73
C ALA A 131 -10.21 2.10 10.88
N ARG A 132 -11.50 1.99 10.60
CA ARG A 132 -12.52 1.64 11.60
C ARG A 132 -12.34 0.22 12.11
N GLN A 133 -12.08 -0.73 11.23
CA GLN A 133 -11.85 -2.12 11.60
C GLN A 133 -10.60 -2.27 12.49
N LEU A 134 -9.46 -1.73 12.05
CA LEU A 134 -8.19 -1.82 12.76
C LEU A 134 -8.26 -1.19 14.16
N SER A 135 -9.02 -0.11 14.28
CA SER A 135 -9.12 0.64 15.54
C SER A 135 -10.33 0.29 16.40
N GLU A 136 -11.36 -0.35 15.84
CA GLU A 136 -12.68 -0.51 16.46
C GLU A 136 -13.36 0.83 16.82
N GLU A 137 -12.97 1.92 16.15
CA GLU A 137 -13.49 3.27 16.37
C GLU A 137 -14.24 3.78 15.13
N TYR A 138 -15.46 4.29 15.32
CA TYR A 138 -16.22 4.86 14.21
C TYR A 138 -15.65 6.20 13.72
N SER A 139 -15.22 7.06 14.67
CA SER A 139 -14.63 8.37 14.38
C SER A 139 -13.22 8.19 13.83
N LEU A 140 -12.95 8.68 12.60
CA LEU A 140 -11.64 8.58 11.97
C LEU A 140 -10.54 9.32 12.75
N VAL A 141 -10.89 10.36 13.52
CA VAL A 141 -9.90 11.04 14.39
C VAL A 141 -9.52 10.15 15.57
N LYS A 142 -10.50 9.49 16.22
CA LYS A 142 -10.20 8.52 17.29
C LYS A 142 -9.50 7.28 16.74
N ALA A 143 -9.92 6.81 15.58
CA ALA A 143 -9.26 5.72 14.88
C ALA A 143 -7.78 6.02 14.65
N ALA A 144 -7.47 7.21 14.13
CA ALA A 144 -6.10 7.63 13.90
C ALA A 144 -5.27 7.69 15.20
N GLN A 145 -5.83 8.26 16.27
CA GLN A 145 -5.16 8.31 17.57
C GLN A 145 -4.80 6.89 18.07
N LYS A 146 -5.75 5.94 17.97
CA LYS A 146 -5.53 4.56 18.39
C LYS A 146 -4.50 3.85 17.50
N ILE A 147 -4.63 3.96 16.17
CA ILE A 147 -3.73 3.31 15.20
C ILE A 147 -2.28 3.80 15.35
N MET A 148 -2.08 5.11 15.54
CA MET A 148 -0.72 5.65 15.73
C MET A 148 -0.04 5.10 16.99
N THR A 149 -0.77 4.63 17.99
CA THR A 149 -0.17 3.92 19.14
C THR A 149 0.33 2.51 18.79
N MET A 150 -0.06 1.95 17.65
CA MET A 150 0.34 0.61 17.20
C MET A 150 1.71 0.60 16.50
N GLY A 151 2.26 1.78 16.13
CA GLY A 151 3.60 1.87 15.52
C GLY A 151 3.81 3.03 14.57
N PRO A 152 2.93 3.24 13.57
CA PRO A 152 3.14 4.27 12.55
C PRO A 152 3.18 5.69 13.15
N LYS A 153 4.10 6.52 12.64
CA LYS A 153 4.18 7.95 12.99
C LYS A 153 3.20 8.81 12.18
N TYR A 154 2.89 8.35 10.98
CA TYR A 154 1.96 8.98 10.06
C TYR A 154 0.88 7.99 9.66
N LEU A 155 -0.34 8.45 9.59
CA LEU A 155 -1.46 7.67 9.08
C LEU A 155 -2.15 8.43 7.96
N ILE A 156 -2.35 7.75 6.83
CA ILE A 156 -3.15 8.25 5.73
C ILE A 156 -4.43 7.41 5.66
N ILE A 157 -5.59 8.06 5.76
CA ILE A 157 -6.90 7.44 5.61
C ILE A 157 -7.51 7.91 4.29
N LYS A 158 -7.58 7.01 3.32
CA LYS A 158 -8.20 7.23 2.00
C LYS A 158 -9.72 7.10 2.14
N LYS A 159 -10.49 7.99 1.50
CA LYS A 159 -11.96 8.04 1.61
C LYS A 159 -12.62 8.10 0.23
N GLY A 160 -12.04 7.44 -0.77
CA GLY A 160 -12.54 7.46 -2.14
C GLY A 160 -12.74 8.88 -2.67
N GLU A 161 -13.93 9.16 -3.19
CA GLU A 161 -14.32 10.47 -3.73
C GLU A 161 -14.27 11.63 -2.71
N HIS A 162 -14.23 11.29 -1.42
CA HIS A 162 -14.14 12.28 -0.34
C HIS A 162 -12.70 12.64 0.05
N GLY A 163 -11.70 12.20 -0.72
CA GLY A 163 -10.29 12.55 -0.55
C GLY A 163 -9.57 11.72 0.51
N ALA A 164 -8.62 12.33 1.20
CA ALA A 164 -7.80 11.65 2.18
C ALA A 164 -7.51 12.52 3.40
N LEU A 165 -7.26 11.87 4.54
CA LEU A 165 -6.79 12.50 5.77
C LEU A 165 -5.36 12.04 6.04
N LEU A 166 -4.48 12.97 6.39
CA LEU A 166 -3.13 12.69 6.88
C LEU A 166 -3.04 13.12 8.35
N PHE A 167 -2.64 12.19 9.20
CA PHE A 167 -2.43 12.40 10.63
C PHE A 167 -0.95 12.26 10.99
N HIS A 168 -0.49 13.13 11.88
CA HIS A 168 0.83 13.04 12.49
C HIS A 168 0.81 13.80 13.83
N GLU A 169 1.03 13.10 14.93
CA GLU A 169 0.90 13.67 16.28
C GLU A 169 -0.48 14.32 16.47
N ASP A 170 -0.53 15.61 16.78
CA ASP A 170 -1.76 16.42 16.93
C ASP A 170 -2.20 17.10 15.61
N LYS A 171 -1.46 16.91 14.52
CA LYS A 171 -1.71 17.54 13.23
C LYS A 171 -2.62 16.68 12.37
N VAL A 172 -3.57 17.33 11.72
CA VAL A 172 -4.44 16.72 10.72
C VAL A 172 -4.45 17.58 9.46
N PHE A 173 -4.28 16.93 8.31
CA PHE A 173 -4.46 17.55 7.01
C PHE A 173 -5.55 16.81 6.24
N SER A 174 -6.51 17.55 5.69
CA SER A 174 -7.57 17.02 4.83
C SER A 174 -7.31 17.44 3.38
N ALA A 175 -7.11 16.45 2.52
CA ALA A 175 -6.96 16.64 1.09
C ALA A 175 -8.28 16.30 0.38
N PRO A 176 -8.79 17.14 -0.54
CA PRO A 176 -9.89 16.77 -1.39
C PRO A 176 -9.46 15.74 -2.43
N ALA A 177 -10.40 14.92 -2.92
CA ALA A 177 -10.19 14.17 -4.15
C ALA A 177 -10.32 15.09 -5.38
N LEU A 178 -9.74 14.67 -6.50
CA LEU A 178 -10.04 15.26 -7.79
C LEU A 178 -11.46 14.84 -8.20
N PRO A 179 -12.39 15.76 -8.46
CA PRO A 179 -13.74 15.40 -8.90
C PRO A 179 -13.69 14.74 -10.28
N LEU A 180 -14.18 13.51 -10.38
CA LEU A 180 -14.28 12.77 -11.64
C LEU A 180 -15.77 12.68 -12.03
N ALA A 181 -16.06 12.88 -13.33
CA ALA A 181 -17.41 12.71 -13.84
C ALA A 181 -17.82 11.24 -13.91
N GLU A 182 -16.86 10.36 -14.20
CA GLU A 182 -17.06 8.91 -14.32
C GLU A 182 -15.87 8.16 -13.72
N VAL A 183 -16.17 7.04 -13.08
CA VAL A 183 -15.17 6.08 -12.56
C VAL A 183 -15.49 4.74 -13.20
N PHE A 184 -14.55 4.20 -13.97
CA PHE A 184 -14.75 2.95 -14.71
C PHE A 184 -14.32 1.72 -13.90
N ASP A 185 -13.14 1.79 -13.28
CA ASP A 185 -12.58 0.70 -12.47
C ASP A 185 -11.67 1.29 -11.39
N PRO A 186 -12.07 1.26 -10.11
CA PRO A 186 -11.27 1.78 -9.02
C PRO A 186 -10.20 0.80 -8.53
N THR A 187 -10.07 -0.38 -9.17
CA THR A 187 -9.07 -1.38 -8.78
C THR A 187 -7.66 -0.82 -8.96
N GLY A 188 -6.85 -0.89 -7.89
CA GLY A 188 -5.48 -0.35 -7.91
C GLY A 188 -5.37 1.16 -7.63
N ALA A 189 -6.49 1.88 -7.46
CA ALA A 189 -6.43 3.31 -7.11
C ALA A 189 -5.68 3.53 -5.78
N GLY A 190 -5.85 2.63 -4.79
CA GLY A 190 -5.11 2.66 -3.54
C GLY A 190 -3.60 2.47 -3.73
N ASP A 191 -3.21 1.49 -4.58
CA ASP A 191 -1.81 1.21 -4.90
C ASP A 191 -1.18 2.40 -5.67
N THR A 192 -1.93 2.96 -6.61
CA THR A 192 -1.52 4.14 -7.39
C THR A 192 -1.34 5.36 -6.48
N PHE A 193 -2.27 5.57 -5.54
CA PHE A 193 -2.12 6.61 -4.51
C PHE A 193 -0.82 6.42 -3.71
N ALA A 194 -0.60 5.23 -3.19
CA ALA A 194 0.58 4.94 -2.37
C ALA A 194 1.88 5.10 -3.18
N GLY A 195 1.91 4.62 -4.42
CA GLY A 195 3.03 4.79 -5.34
C GLY A 195 3.31 6.27 -5.65
N GLY A 196 2.27 7.05 -5.96
CA GLY A 196 2.38 8.49 -6.18
C GLY A 196 2.87 9.24 -4.94
N PHE A 197 2.35 8.89 -3.77
CA PHE A 197 2.76 9.46 -2.48
C PHE A 197 4.25 9.24 -2.21
N ILE A 198 4.70 7.98 -2.20
CA ILE A 198 6.10 7.67 -1.88
C ILE A 198 7.05 8.14 -3.00
N GLY A 199 6.63 8.06 -4.26
CA GLY A 199 7.41 8.53 -5.39
C GLY A 199 7.68 10.04 -5.33
N PHE A 200 6.68 10.85 -4.91
CA PHE A 200 6.88 12.27 -4.69
C PHE A 200 7.89 12.56 -3.57
N LEU A 201 7.79 11.84 -2.45
CA LEU A 201 8.73 11.98 -1.34
C LEU A 201 10.14 11.55 -1.72
N ALA A 202 10.29 10.47 -2.48
CA ALA A 202 11.58 10.02 -2.99
C ALA A 202 12.23 11.04 -3.93
N LYS A 203 11.42 11.68 -4.79
CA LYS A 203 11.86 12.72 -5.73
C LYS A 203 12.33 13.98 -5.02
N THR A 204 11.63 14.38 -3.95
CA THR A 204 11.92 15.63 -3.22
C THR A 204 12.95 15.44 -2.10
N ASP A 205 13.19 14.22 -1.68
CA ASP A 205 14.02 13.79 -0.55
C ASP A 205 13.72 14.53 0.78
N ASP A 206 12.46 14.97 0.94
CA ASP A 206 11.96 15.70 2.10
C ASP A 206 10.76 14.98 2.71
N ILE A 207 10.85 14.60 4.00
CA ILE A 207 9.81 13.92 4.77
C ILE A 207 9.15 14.83 5.80
N SER A 208 9.29 16.16 5.66
CA SER A 208 8.58 17.12 6.52
C SER A 208 7.06 16.98 6.37
N PHE A 209 6.32 17.34 7.42
CA PHE A 209 4.85 17.27 7.37
C PHE A 209 4.27 18.13 6.23
N GLU A 210 4.87 19.29 5.95
CA GLU A 210 4.47 20.14 4.82
C GLU A 210 4.66 19.46 3.46
N ASN A 211 5.76 18.73 3.29
CA ASN A 211 5.99 17.96 2.07
C ASN A 211 5.12 16.70 2.00
N MET A 212 4.85 16.07 3.14
CA MET A 212 3.87 14.96 3.23
C MET A 212 2.47 15.37 2.75
N LYS A 213 2.01 16.59 3.08
CA LYS A 213 0.74 17.12 2.56
C LYS A 213 0.74 17.22 1.03
N ARG A 214 1.83 17.70 0.45
CA ARG A 214 1.99 17.76 -1.02
C ARG A 214 2.02 16.38 -1.64
N ALA A 215 2.70 15.42 -0.98
CA ALA A 215 2.74 14.03 -1.42
C ALA A 215 1.35 13.38 -1.41
N VAL A 216 0.50 13.68 -0.40
CA VAL A 216 -0.90 13.21 -0.37
C VAL A 216 -1.71 13.76 -1.54
N ILE A 217 -1.57 15.04 -1.86
CA ILE A 217 -2.22 15.65 -3.05
C ILE A 217 -1.71 14.98 -4.34
N TRP A 218 -0.39 14.74 -4.43
CA TRP A 218 0.19 14.08 -5.60
C TRP A 218 -0.32 12.64 -5.76
N GLY A 219 -0.36 11.87 -4.66
CA GLY A 219 -0.93 10.53 -4.64
C GLY A 219 -2.40 10.52 -5.05
N SER A 220 -3.20 11.46 -4.54
CA SER A 220 -4.62 11.63 -4.91
C SER A 220 -4.79 11.94 -6.40
N ALA A 221 -3.97 12.84 -6.96
CA ALA A 221 -4.00 13.14 -8.39
C ALA A 221 -3.62 11.93 -9.24
N MET A 222 -2.59 11.17 -8.85
CA MET A 222 -2.18 9.95 -9.57
C MET A 222 -3.27 8.87 -9.55
N ALA A 223 -3.99 8.72 -8.43
CA ALA A 223 -5.06 7.74 -8.27
C ALA A 223 -6.33 8.09 -9.07
N SER A 224 -6.40 9.28 -9.68
CA SER A 224 -7.55 9.73 -10.47
C SER A 224 -7.41 9.44 -11.98
N PHE A 225 -6.31 8.83 -12.41
CA PHE A 225 -6.08 8.38 -13.79
C PHE A 225 -6.34 6.85 -13.95
#